data_a215a2650d72b6ce6ac5fa0e8a64d190
#
_entry.id   a215a2650d72b6ce6ac5fa0e8a64d190
#
_cell.length_a   1.000
_cell.length_b   1.000
_cell.length_c   1.000
_cell.angle_alpha   90.00
_cell.angle_beta   90.00
_cell.angle_gamma   90.00
#
_symmetry.space_group_name_H-M   'P 1'
#
loop_
_entity.id
_entity.type
_entity.pdbx_description
1 polymer ?
#
loop_
_entity_poly.entity_id
_entity_poly.type
_entity_poly.pdbx_seq_one_letter_code
_entity_poly.pdbx_strand_id
1 'polypeptide(L)'
;MCIRDSFNDSTQSIVAYDCGPGNCLIDSWSRSNNRGDFDAGGAWASSGKVVTNLLKEMLKDDFFDKHPPKSTGTDYFNLKWINKKISEFGEVSSEDIQATLTELSAQVIFKGLKDLKAEKKPIYLCGGGIHNLFLVKRLEELIQNQIFTTTEIGIDADFIEACCFAWLAKERLKNTKFDLSKITGSKEEILLGEIWEVT
;
A
#
# COMPACT_ATOMS: atom_id res chain seq x y z
N MET A 1 -5.99 0.22 -1.17
CA MET A 1 -4.94 0.24 -2.20
C MET A 1 -3.66 -0.25 -1.55
N CYS A 2 -3.04 -1.25 -2.11
CA CYS A 2 -1.79 -1.80 -1.60
C CYS A 2 -0.63 -1.01 -2.18
N ILE A 3 0.43 -0.81 -1.40
CA ILE A 3 1.61 -0.12 -1.88
C ILE A 3 2.46 -1.14 -2.62
N ARG A 4 2.77 -0.82 -3.87
CA ARG A 4 3.67 -1.59 -4.72
C ARG A 4 4.96 -0.83 -4.86
N ASP A 5 6.03 -1.49 -4.50
CA ASP A 5 7.36 -0.91 -4.61
C ASP A 5 8.15 -1.58 -5.73
N SER A 6 8.79 -0.78 -6.52
CA SER A 6 9.70 -1.25 -7.55
C SER A 6 11.03 -0.54 -7.41
N PHE A 7 12.15 -1.30 -7.40
CA PHE A 7 13.42 -0.74 -7.89
C PHE A 7 14.58 -1.71 -7.77
N ASN A 8 15.44 -1.70 -8.79
CA ASN A 8 16.83 -2.08 -8.63
C ASN A 8 17.72 -1.30 -9.62
N ASP A 9 18.82 -0.77 -9.14
CA ASP A 9 19.75 0.05 -9.88
C ASP A 9 20.90 -0.71 -10.57
N SER A 10 21.18 -1.95 -10.18
CA SER A 10 22.33 -2.70 -10.70
C SER A 10 22.02 -3.78 -11.73
N THR A 11 20.73 -4.22 -11.82
CA THR A 11 20.36 -5.35 -12.69
C THR A 11 19.23 -5.05 -13.66
N GLN A 12 18.74 -3.80 -13.73
CA GLN A 12 17.57 -3.40 -14.52
C GLN A 12 16.29 -4.21 -14.23
N SER A 13 16.23 -4.95 -13.13
CA SER A 13 15.05 -5.75 -12.81
C SER A 13 14.09 -4.97 -11.92
N ILE A 14 12.87 -4.85 -12.37
CA ILE A 14 11.76 -4.28 -11.60
C ILE A 14 11.26 -5.34 -10.63
N VAL A 15 11.11 -4.95 -9.35
CA VAL A 15 10.46 -5.76 -8.32
C VAL A 15 9.24 -4.99 -7.85
N ALA A 16 8.07 -5.63 -7.83
CA ALA A 16 6.86 -5.04 -7.32
C ALA A 16 6.05 -6.09 -6.53
N TYR A 17 5.55 -5.70 -5.37
CA TYR A 17 4.73 -6.55 -4.51
C TYR A 17 3.91 -5.73 -3.53
N ASP A 18 2.88 -6.32 -2.94
CA ASP A 18 2.09 -5.69 -1.89
C ASP A 18 2.76 -5.91 -0.54
N CYS A 19 3.23 -4.85 0.12
CA CYS A 19 3.86 -4.94 1.43
C CYS A 19 2.85 -5.01 2.58
N GLY A 20 1.62 -4.49 2.39
CA GLY A 20 0.59 -4.48 3.43
C GLY A 20 -0.71 -3.82 2.99
N PRO A 21 -1.56 -3.43 3.98
CA PRO A 21 -2.92 -2.95 3.74
C PRO A 21 -3.02 -1.57 3.08
N GLY A 22 -1.96 -0.75 3.09
CA GLY A 22 -2.10 0.66 2.69
C GLY A 22 -3.18 1.37 3.49
N ASN A 23 -4.12 2.04 2.80
CA ASN A 23 -5.24 2.72 3.46
C ASN A 23 -6.44 1.81 3.74
N CYS A 24 -6.51 0.58 3.22
CA CYS A 24 -7.76 -0.16 3.21
C CYS A 24 -8.31 -0.47 4.62
N LEU A 25 -7.44 -0.73 5.61
CA LEU A 25 -7.88 -0.90 7.01
C LEU A 25 -8.29 0.42 7.65
N ILE A 26 -7.56 1.50 7.39
CA ILE A 26 -7.85 2.86 7.86
C ILE A 26 -9.24 3.29 7.37
N ASP A 27 -9.51 3.11 6.07
CA ASP A 27 -10.78 3.46 5.44
C ASP A 27 -11.92 2.53 5.92
N SER A 28 -11.66 1.24 6.07
CA SER A 28 -12.65 0.29 6.60
C SER A 28 -13.07 0.63 8.03
N TRP A 29 -12.11 1.05 8.86
CA TRP A 29 -12.39 1.47 10.23
C TRP A 29 -13.15 2.80 10.28
N SER A 30 -12.78 3.76 9.42
CA SER A 30 -13.51 5.03 9.26
C SER A 30 -14.99 4.80 8.92
N ARG A 31 -15.27 3.99 7.90
CA ARG A 31 -16.65 3.64 7.50
C ARG A 31 -17.43 2.94 8.62
N SER A 32 -16.80 1.99 9.31
CA SER A 32 -17.48 1.24 10.39
C SER A 32 -17.84 2.09 11.59
N ASN A 33 -17.15 3.21 11.79
CA ASN A 33 -17.41 4.18 12.86
C ASN A 33 -18.21 5.42 12.40
N ASN A 34 -18.81 5.39 11.22
CA ASN A 34 -19.57 6.49 10.63
C ASN A 34 -18.76 7.81 10.53
N ARG A 35 -17.45 7.72 10.26
CA ARG A 35 -16.55 8.87 10.09
C ARG A 35 -16.35 9.27 8.63
N GLY A 36 -17.06 8.63 7.70
CA GLY A 36 -16.94 8.83 6.26
C GLY A 36 -16.20 7.68 5.57
N ASP A 37 -16.04 7.78 4.26
CA ASP A 37 -15.44 6.74 3.44
C ASP A 37 -13.94 6.56 3.70
N PHE A 38 -13.28 7.62 4.19
CA PHE A 38 -11.86 7.67 4.54
C PHE A 38 -11.60 8.73 5.62
N ASP A 39 -10.43 8.66 6.27
CA ASP A 39 -9.97 9.64 7.26
C ASP A 39 -9.30 10.82 6.54
N ALA A 40 -10.07 11.89 6.31
CA ALA A 40 -9.59 13.06 5.58
C ALA A 40 -8.35 13.69 6.25
N GLY A 41 -7.25 13.72 5.52
CA GLY A 41 -5.98 14.23 6.04
C GLY A 41 -5.36 13.43 7.17
N GLY A 42 -5.98 12.29 7.57
CA GLY A 42 -5.59 11.53 8.76
C GLY A 42 -5.93 12.26 10.07
N ALA A 43 -6.91 13.18 10.04
CA ALA A 43 -7.24 14.03 11.17
C ALA A 43 -7.77 13.23 12.36
N TRP A 44 -8.57 12.20 12.11
CA TRP A 44 -9.08 11.32 13.18
C TRP A 44 -7.96 10.46 13.77
N ALA A 45 -7.14 9.83 12.95
CA ALA A 45 -5.98 9.07 13.42
C ALA A 45 -5.02 9.94 14.26
N SER A 46 -4.81 11.19 13.85
CA SER A 46 -3.93 12.12 14.59
C SER A 46 -4.46 12.53 15.97
N SER A 47 -5.76 12.37 16.24
CA SER A 47 -6.36 12.64 17.55
C SER A 47 -6.23 11.47 18.53
N GLY A 48 -5.95 10.28 18.05
CA GLY A 48 -5.74 9.08 18.85
C GLY A 48 -4.29 8.84 19.23
N LYS A 49 -4.08 7.79 20.02
CA LYS A 49 -2.74 7.33 20.43
C LYS A 49 -2.50 5.90 19.94
N VAL A 50 -1.31 5.65 19.46
CA VAL A 50 -0.91 4.29 19.05
C VAL A 50 -0.91 3.35 20.25
N VAL A 51 -1.70 2.28 20.17
CA VAL A 51 -1.74 1.21 21.17
C VAL A 51 -0.63 0.21 20.88
N THR A 52 0.51 0.39 21.51
CA THR A 52 1.75 -0.34 21.19
C THR A 52 1.59 -1.86 21.20
N ASN A 53 0.83 -2.42 22.18
CA ASN A 53 0.66 -3.87 22.26
C ASN A 53 -0.25 -4.40 21.16
N LEU A 54 -1.30 -3.65 20.78
CA LEU A 54 -2.16 -3.97 19.64
C LEU A 54 -1.37 -3.92 18.32
N LEU A 55 -0.57 -2.88 18.13
CA LEU A 55 0.30 -2.75 16.97
C LEU A 55 1.27 -3.94 16.84
N LYS A 56 1.91 -4.33 17.96
CA LYS A 56 2.78 -5.51 17.97
C LYS A 56 2.06 -6.79 17.59
N GLU A 57 0.81 -6.96 18.02
CA GLU A 57 0.00 -8.13 17.67
C GLU A 57 -0.43 -8.09 16.19
N MET A 58 -0.76 -6.91 15.67
CA MET A 58 -1.06 -6.73 14.25
C MET A 58 0.16 -7.06 13.37
N LEU A 59 1.35 -6.62 13.77
CA LEU A 59 2.60 -6.84 13.05
C LEU A 59 3.06 -8.32 13.02
N LYS A 60 2.51 -9.19 13.86
CA LYS A 60 2.76 -10.64 13.83
C LYS A 60 2.00 -11.37 12.72
N ASP A 61 1.23 -10.67 11.90
CA ASP A 61 0.52 -11.31 10.81
C ASP A 61 1.49 -11.92 9.79
N ASP A 62 1.29 -13.20 9.50
CA ASP A 62 2.19 -14.00 8.63
C ASP A 62 2.40 -13.37 7.25
N PHE A 63 1.45 -12.55 6.77
CA PHE A 63 1.57 -11.88 5.49
C PHE A 63 2.80 -10.97 5.43
N PHE A 64 3.12 -10.29 6.51
CA PHE A 64 4.23 -9.34 6.55
C PHE A 64 5.60 -9.99 6.43
N ASP A 65 5.72 -11.27 6.79
CA ASP A 65 6.96 -12.05 6.71
C ASP A 65 7.10 -12.88 5.42
N LYS A 66 6.06 -12.90 4.58
CA LYS A 66 6.16 -13.55 3.27
C LYS A 66 7.16 -12.85 2.37
N HIS A 67 7.94 -13.65 1.63
CA HIS A 67 8.83 -13.13 0.59
C HIS A 67 8.09 -12.82 -0.71
N PRO A 68 8.51 -11.81 -1.49
CA PRO A 68 8.02 -11.61 -2.85
C PRO A 68 8.32 -12.82 -3.77
N PRO A 69 7.46 -13.09 -4.76
CA PRO A 69 6.25 -12.34 -5.12
C PRO A 69 5.10 -12.59 -4.15
N LYS A 70 4.46 -11.54 -3.65
CA LYS A 70 3.29 -11.62 -2.78
C LYS A 70 2.28 -10.53 -3.13
N SER A 71 1.00 -10.84 -2.98
CA SER A 71 -0.10 -9.91 -3.21
C SER A 71 -1.17 -10.07 -2.14
N THR A 72 -1.91 -9.00 -1.86
CA THR A 72 -3.01 -8.97 -0.92
C THR A 72 -4.08 -7.98 -1.37
N GLY A 73 -5.27 -8.10 -0.81
CA GLY A 73 -6.39 -7.22 -1.11
C GLY A 73 -7.32 -7.05 0.09
N THR A 74 -8.48 -6.44 -0.17
CA THR A 74 -9.51 -6.20 0.83
C THR A 74 -10.25 -7.49 1.25
N ASP A 75 -10.06 -8.58 0.53
CA ASP A 75 -10.47 -9.93 0.92
C ASP A 75 -9.71 -10.42 2.15
N TYR A 76 -8.45 -10.05 2.29
CA TYR A 76 -7.61 -10.40 3.43
C TYR A 76 -7.62 -9.31 4.51
N PHE A 77 -7.17 -8.08 4.18
CA PHE A 77 -7.16 -6.95 5.11
C PHE A 77 -8.48 -6.19 5.07
N ASN A 78 -9.36 -6.47 6.04
CA ASN A 78 -10.71 -5.93 6.11
C ASN A 78 -11.19 -5.75 7.56
N LEU A 79 -12.43 -5.32 7.75
CA LEU A 79 -13.00 -5.09 9.08
C LEU A 79 -13.02 -6.36 9.96
N LYS A 80 -13.19 -7.55 9.36
CA LYS A 80 -13.14 -8.81 10.12
C LYS A 80 -11.74 -9.05 10.69
N TRP A 81 -10.71 -8.74 9.90
CA TRP A 81 -9.31 -8.80 10.34
C TRP A 81 -9.06 -7.85 11.53
N ILE A 82 -9.53 -6.57 11.42
CA ILE A 82 -9.42 -5.60 12.53
C ILE A 82 -10.11 -6.14 13.78
N ASN A 83 -11.38 -6.54 13.69
CA ASN A 83 -12.17 -7.02 14.81
C ASN A 83 -11.54 -8.23 15.49
N LYS A 84 -10.95 -9.15 14.73
CA LYS A 84 -10.20 -10.29 15.27
C LYS A 84 -9.00 -9.82 16.10
N LYS A 85 -8.23 -8.84 15.58
CA LYS A 85 -7.04 -8.33 16.29
C LYS A 85 -7.38 -7.55 17.55
N ILE A 86 -8.46 -6.78 17.57
CA ILE A 86 -8.86 -6.00 18.75
C ILE A 86 -9.60 -6.82 19.82
N SER A 87 -10.19 -7.97 19.44
CA SER A 87 -11.01 -8.76 20.38
C SER A 87 -10.29 -9.21 21.66
N GLU A 88 -8.98 -9.25 21.64
CA GLU A 88 -8.14 -9.67 22.76
C GLU A 88 -7.66 -8.50 23.64
N PHE A 89 -8.00 -7.24 23.27
CA PHE A 89 -7.42 -6.05 23.90
C PHE A 89 -8.41 -5.22 24.71
N GLY A 90 -9.46 -5.79 25.25
CA GLY A 90 -10.42 -5.03 26.08
C GLY A 90 -10.98 -3.79 25.38
N GLU A 91 -11.35 -2.76 26.14
CA GLU A 91 -11.85 -1.51 25.56
C GLU A 91 -10.70 -0.61 25.09
N VAL A 92 -10.61 -0.41 23.77
CA VAL A 92 -9.71 0.54 23.12
C VAL A 92 -10.58 1.56 22.40
N SER A 93 -10.27 2.85 22.54
CA SER A 93 -11.03 3.89 21.86
C SER A 93 -10.91 3.79 20.34
N SER A 94 -11.95 4.19 19.63
CA SER A 94 -12.00 4.04 18.16
C SER A 94 -10.93 4.89 17.46
N GLU A 95 -10.60 6.06 18.02
CA GLU A 95 -9.52 6.93 17.53
C GLU A 95 -8.13 6.32 17.77
N ASP A 96 -7.93 5.62 18.86
CA ASP A 96 -6.65 4.95 19.17
C ASP A 96 -6.45 3.74 18.23
N ILE A 97 -7.52 3.03 17.90
CA ILE A 97 -7.49 1.99 16.86
C ILE A 97 -7.13 2.61 15.51
N GLN A 98 -7.74 3.73 15.11
CA GLN A 98 -7.44 4.42 13.87
C GLN A 98 -5.97 4.86 13.79
N ALA A 99 -5.44 5.44 14.88
CA ALA A 99 -4.04 5.80 15.01
C ALA A 99 -3.12 4.58 14.88
N THR A 100 -3.51 3.46 15.50
CA THR A 100 -2.74 2.20 15.46
C THR A 100 -2.73 1.58 14.05
N LEU A 101 -3.85 1.62 13.32
CA LEU A 101 -3.94 1.16 11.94
C LEU A 101 -3.09 2.02 10.98
N THR A 102 -3.07 3.33 11.22
CA THR A 102 -2.21 4.25 10.43
C THR A 102 -0.73 3.97 10.69
N GLU A 103 -0.35 3.76 11.95
CA GLU A 103 1.02 3.39 12.31
C GLU A 103 1.40 2.01 11.75
N LEU A 104 0.49 1.03 11.76
CA LEU A 104 0.70 -0.27 11.12
C LEU A 104 1.06 -0.09 9.65
N SER A 105 0.26 0.69 8.91
CA SER A 105 0.53 0.95 7.49
C SER A 105 1.89 1.60 7.28
N ALA A 106 2.24 2.60 8.07
CA ALA A 106 3.55 3.26 7.98
C ALA A 106 4.71 2.27 8.24
N GLN A 107 4.59 1.41 9.26
CA GLN A 107 5.66 0.47 9.61
C GLN A 107 5.83 -0.65 8.59
N VAL A 108 4.74 -1.17 8.01
CA VAL A 108 4.88 -2.23 6.99
C VAL A 108 5.42 -1.70 5.66
N ILE A 109 5.10 -0.45 5.31
CA ILE A 109 5.71 0.24 4.16
C ILE A 109 7.21 0.42 4.40
N PHE A 110 7.59 0.94 5.56
CA PHE A 110 8.99 1.14 5.92
C PHE A 110 9.76 -0.18 5.96
N LYS A 111 9.15 -1.27 6.47
CA LYS A 111 9.73 -2.62 6.40
C LYS A 111 9.98 -3.02 4.95
N GLY A 112 9.00 -2.83 4.05
CA GLY A 112 9.15 -3.13 2.62
C GLY A 112 10.32 -2.38 1.98
N LEU A 113 10.46 -1.09 2.27
CA LEU A 113 11.59 -0.28 1.78
C LEU A 113 12.94 -0.81 2.30
N LYS A 114 13.01 -1.21 3.57
CA LYS A 114 14.23 -1.81 4.16
C LYS A 114 14.58 -3.15 3.53
N ASP A 115 13.58 -4.02 3.32
CA ASP A 115 13.78 -5.32 2.70
C ASP A 115 14.35 -5.17 1.27
N LEU A 116 14.00 -4.09 0.58
CA LEU A 116 14.53 -3.72 -0.74
C LEU A 116 15.82 -2.87 -0.68
N LYS A 117 16.28 -2.49 0.51
CA LYS A 117 17.41 -1.53 0.71
C LYS A 117 17.19 -0.21 -0.01
N ALA A 118 15.93 0.24 -0.05
CA ALA A 118 15.46 1.42 -0.79
C ALA A 118 15.20 2.64 0.11
N GLU A 119 15.37 2.55 1.42
CA GLU A 119 15.06 3.61 2.37
C GLU A 119 15.87 4.91 2.18
N LYS A 120 17.00 4.82 1.48
CA LYS A 120 17.86 5.97 1.14
C LYS A 120 17.68 6.47 -0.30
N LYS A 121 16.82 5.83 -1.08
CA LYS A 121 16.51 6.23 -2.46
C LYS A 121 15.40 7.27 -2.49
N PRO A 122 15.23 8.05 -3.58
CA PRO A 122 14.06 8.88 -3.76
C PRO A 122 12.78 8.04 -3.73
N ILE A 123 11.83 8.43 -2.89
CA ILE A 123 10.55 7.73 -2.70
C ILE A 123 9.45 8.61 -3.26
N TYR A 124 8.66 8.04 -4.15
CA TYR A 124 7.53 8.73 -4.77
C TYR A 124 6.23 8.03 -4.35
N LEU A 125 5.34 8.79 -3.74
CA LEU A 125 4.01 8.31 -3.38
C LEU A 125 3.01 8.61 -4.50
N CYS A 126 2.02 7.73 -4.65
CA CYS A 126 0.89 7.92 -5.55
C CYS A 126 -0.38 7.28 -5.00
N GLY A 127 -1.51 7.59 -5.64
CA GLY A 127 -2.83 7.12 -5.23
C GLY A 127 -3.34 7.81 -3.97
N GLY A 128 -4.55 7.46 -3.53
CA GLY A 128 -5.27 8.15 -2.45
C GLY A 128 -4.54 8.25 -1.10
N GLY A 129 -3.48 7.44 -0.89
CA GLY A 129 -2.67 7.49 0.33
C GLY A 129 -1.92 8.80 0.55
N ILE A 130 -1.64 9.56 -0.52
CA ILE A 130 -0.97 10.86 -0.45
C ILE A 130 -1.81 11.92 0.30
N HIS A 131 -3.13 11.75 0.30
CA HIS A 131 -4.06 12.67 0.95
C HIS A 131 -4.19 12.40 2.46
N ASN A 132 -3.67 11.27 2.96
CA ASN A 132 -3.57 11.02 4.38
C ASN A 132 -2.28 11.63 4.92
N LEU A 133 -2.31 12.92 5.23
CA LEU A 133 -1.14 13.68 5.65
C LEU A 133 -0.51 13.13 6.94
N PHE A 134 -1.31 12.52 7.81
CA PHE A 134 -0.79 11.91 9.02
C PHE A 134 0.02 10.64 8.71
N LEU A 135 -0.44 9.80 7.77
CA LEU A 135 0.31 8.65 7.28
C LEU A 135 1.62 9.08 6.60
N VAL A 136 1.55 10.09 5.72
CA VAL A 136 2.74 10.62 5.03
C VAL A 136 3.77 11.12 6.04
N LYS A 137 3.34 11.93 7.02
CA LYS A 137 4.22 12.41 8.10
C LYS A 137 4.87 11.26 8.88
N ARG A 138 4.11 10.21 9.23
CA ARG A 138 4.66 9.04 9.92
C ARG A 138 5.70 8.30 9.07
N LEU A 139 5.47 8.21 7.77
CA LEU A 139 6.45 7.64 6.83
C LEU A 139 7.74 8.47 6.79
N GLU A 140 7.63 9.79 6.67
CA GLU A 140 8.80 10.68 6.68
C GLU A 140 9.64 10.53 7.96
N GLU A 141 8.97 10.44 9.11
CA GLU A 141 9.63 10.24 10.42
C GLU A 141 10.35 8.89 10.51
N LEU A 142 9.79 7.82 9.93
CA LEU A 142 10.39 6.49 9.93
C LEU A 142 11.55 6.38 8.94
N ILE A 143 11.37 6.93 7.75
CA ILE A 143 12.33 6.84 6.64
C ILE A 143 13.50 7.80 6.84
N GLN A 144 13.28 8.93 7.52
CA GLN A 144 14.25 10.01 7.72
C GLN A 144 14.84 10.53 6.39
N ASN A 145 14.01 10.53 5.34
CA ASN A 145 14.36 10.99 4.01
C ASN A 145 13.14 11.73 3.42
N GLN A 146 13.39 12.57 2.43
CA GLN A 146 12.33 13.29 1.74
C GLN A 146 11.48 12.32 0.91
N ILE A 147 10.17 12.48 1.02
CA ILE A 147 9.17 11.77 0.23
C ILE A 147 8.59 12.76 -0.79
N PHE A 148 8.46 12.31 -2.01
CA PHE A 148 7.91 13.06 -3.15
C PHE A 148 6.57 12.46 -3.56
N THR A 149 5.83 13.17 -4.40
CA THR A 149 4.69 12.61 -5.12
C THR A 149 5.04 12.39 -6.59
N THR A 150 4.35 11.48 -7.26
CA THR A 150 4.57 11.28 -8.70
C THR A 150 4.20 12.51 -9.53
N THR A 151 3.43 13.44 -8.98
CA THR A 151 3.14 14.73 -9.61
C THR A 151 4.41 15.55 -9.86
N GLU A 152 5.42 15.45 -8.99
CA GLU A 152 6.70 16.15 -9.12
C GLU A 152 7.56 15.64 -10.29
N ILE A 153 7.27 14.44 -10.77
CA ILE A 153 7.90 13.87 -11.98
C ILE A 153 6.95 13.88 -13.20
N GLY A 154 5.87 14.67 -13.14
CA GLY A 154 4.99 14.91 -14.27
C GLY A 154 3.84 13.92 -14.43
N ILE A 155 3.59 13.03 -13.46
CA ILE A 155 2.46 12.11 -13.46
C ILE A 155 1.61 12.40 -12.22
N ASP A 156 0.40 12.89 -12.46
CA ASP A 156 -0.55 13.19 -11.37
C ASP A 156 -0.76 11.94 -10.50
N ALA A 157 -0.58 12.13 -9.18
CA ALA A 157 -0.59 11.02 -8.24
C ALA A 157 -1.94 10.32 -8.13
N ASP A 158 -3.05 10.97 -8.41
CA ASP A 158 -4.39 10.39 -8.39
C ASP A 158 -4.71 9.63 -9.68
N PHE A 159 -4.00 9.92 -10.79
CA PHE A 159 -4.25 9.31 -12.10
C PHE A 159 -3.24 8.23 -12.49
N ILE A 160 -2.28 7.88 -11.62
CA ILE A 160 -1.23 6.89 -11.93
C ILE A 160 -1.80 5.54 -12.39
N GLU A 161 -2.88 5.06 -11.76
CA GLU A 161 -3.54 3.81 -12.15
C GLU A 161 -4.20 3.92 -13.52
N ALA A 162 -4.91 5.02 -13.79
CA ALA A 162 -5.51 5.27 -15.10
C ALA A 162 -4.45 5.34 -16.20
N CYS A 163 -3.34 6.03 -15.94
CA CYS A 163 -2.18 6.09 -16.84
C CYS A 163 -1.58 4.70 -17.09
N CYS A 164 -1.45 3.89 -16.03
CA CYS A 164 -0.95 2.52 -16.14
C CYS A 164 -1.86 1.65 -17.02
N PHE A 165 -3.17 1.69 -16.81
CA PHE A 165 -4.12 0.93 -17.63
C PHE A 165 -4.18 1.42 -19.08
N ALA A 166 -4.10 2.71 -19.33
CA ALA A 166 -4.00 3.27 -20.67
C ALA A 166 -2.72 2.80 -21.40
N TRP A 167 -1.61 2.79 -20.68
CA TRP A 167 -0.34 2.27 -21.19
C TRP A 167 -0.43 0.77 -21.49
N LEU A 168 -0.99 -0.03 -20.58
CA LEU A 168 -1.19 -1.48 -20.78
C LEU A 168 -2.08 -1.76 -22.00
N ALA A 169 -3.17 -1.00 -22.18
CA ALA A 169 -4.03 -1.12 -23.37
C ALA A 169 -3.26 -0.83 -24.66
N LYS A 170 -2.44 0.24 -24.67
CA LYS A 170 -1.57 0.56 -25.82
C LYS A 170 -0.58 -0.57 -26.11
N GLU A 171 0.07 -1.13 -25.10
CA GLU A 171 1.02 -2.22 -25.27
C GLU A 171 0.31 -3.53 -25.70
N ARG A 172 -0.92 -3.76 -25.23
CA ARG A 172 -1.75 -4.88 -25.72
C ARG A 172 -2.03 -4.80 -27.23
N LEU A 173 -2.36 -3.60 -27.74
CA LEU A 173 -2.56 -3.37 -29.17
C LEU A 173 -1.28 -3.62 -30.02
N LYS A 174 -0.10 -3.44 -29.41
CA LYS A 174 1.19 -3.74 -30.03
C LYS A 174 1.61 -5.21 -29.90
N ASN A 175 0.84 -6.02 -29.19
CA ASN A 175 1.19 -7.39 -28.81
C ASN A 175 2.51 -7.50 -28.03
N THR A 176 2.82 -6.51 -27.19
CA THR A 176 4.01 -6.50 -26.35
C THR A 176 3.85 -7.52 -25.22
N LYS A 177 4.80 -8.42 -25.08
CA LYS A 177 4.88 -9.37 -23.98
C LYS A 177 5.77 -8.82 -22.87
N PHE A 178 5.47 -9.19 -21.62
CA PHE A 178 6.18 -8.74 -20.44
C PHE A 178 6.68 -9.93 -19.62
N ASP A 179 7.94 -9.84 -19.18
CA ASP A 179 8.46 -10.71 -18.11
C ASP A 179 7.99 -10.15 -16.75
N LEU A 180 7.03 -10.83 -16.14
CA LEU A 180 6.51 -10.49 -14.82
C LEU A 180 6.92 -11.51 -13.75
N SER A 181 7.95 -12.30 -13.98
CA SER A 181 8.39 -13.37 -13.08
C SER A 181 8.68 -12.86 -11.66
N LYS A 182 9.26 -11.67 -11.52
CA LYS A 182 9.58 -11.03 -10.23
C LYS A 182 8.43 -10.24 -9.60
N ILE A 183 7.32 -10.09 -10.32
CA ILE A 183 6.14 -9.31 -9.88
C ILE A 183 4.99 -10.25 -9.52
N THR A 184 4.66 -11.17 -10.43
CA THR A 184 3.52 -12.08 -10.29
C THR A 184 3.94 -13.55 -10.13
N GLY A 185 5.22 -13.87 -10.31
CA GLY A 185 5.72 -15.24 -10.32
C GLY A 185 5.40 -15.98 -11.62
N SER A 186 5.09 -15.29 -12.73
CA SER A 186 4.85 -15.92 -14.02
C SER A 186 6.10 -16.67 -14.49
N LYS A 187 5.90 -17.81 -15.14
CA LYS A 187 7.00 -18.65 -15.65
C LYS A 187 7.45 -18.27 -17.06
N GLU A 188 6.65 -17.48 -17.75
CA GLU A 188 6.85 -17.09 -19.14
C GLU A 188 6.50 -15.62 -19.33
N GLU A 189 7.01 -15.03 -20.41
CA GLU A 189 6.55 -13.71 -20.85
C GLU A 189 5.07 -13.80 -21.26
N ILE A 190 4.26 -12.90 -20.73
CA ILE A 190 2.81 -12.90 -20.93
C ILE A 190 2.34 -11.64 -21.64
N LEU A 191 1.29 -11.81 -22.43
CA LEU A 191 0.54 -10.73 -23.04
C LEU A 191 -0.57 -10.33 -22.06
N LEU A 192 -0.61 -9.06 -21.65
CA LEU A 192 -1.58 -8.57 -20.67
C LEU A 192 -2.85 -8.06 -21.36
N GLY A 193 -4.01 -8.46 -20.81
CA GLY A 193 -5.33 -8.05 -21.28
C GLY A 193 -5.85 -8.83 -22.49
N GLU A 194 -7.14 -8.71 -22.73
CA GLU A 194 -7.85 -9.28 -23.88
C GLU A 194 -8.52 -8.18 -24.71
N ILE A 195 -8.72 -8.45 -25.99
CA ILE A 195 -9.50 -7.61 -26.89
C ILE A 195 -10.73 -8.40 -27.28
N TRP A 196 -11.89 -7.83 -26.97
CA TRP A 196 -13.18 -8.40 -27.37
C TRP A 196 -13.71 -7.60 -28.54
N GLU A 197 -13.89 -8.25 -29.66
CA GLU A 197 -14.53 -7.63 -30.84
C GLU A 197 -16.04 -7.62 -30.64
N VAL A 198 -16.68 -6.48 -30.90
CA VAL A 198 -18.13 -6.38 -30.94
C VAL A 198 -18.61 -7.01 -32.25
N THR A 199 -19.27 -8.15 -32.14
CA THR A 199 -19.92 -8.82 -33.28
C THR A 199 -21.29 -8.19 -33.58
#